data_074ba708d9845bc98a3aa2ae53b16d63
#
_entry.id   074ba708d9845bc98a3aa2ae53b16d63
#
_cell.length_a   1.000
_cell.length_b   1.000
_cell.length_c   1.000
_cell.angle_alpha   90.00
_cell.angle_beta   90.00
_cell.angle_gamma   90.00
#
_symmetry.space_group_name_H-M   'P 1'
#
loop_
_entity.id
_entity.type
_entity.pdbx_description
1 polymer ?
#
loop_
_entity_poly.entity_id
_entity_poly.type
_entity_poly.pdbx_seq_one_letter_code
_entity_poly.pdbx_strand_id
1 'polypeptide(L)'
;EKLISYGKSLGLDAYYINNVFQTILEDSVLNQQAMLQKNLNPEAMSETHRVAYLGGQGSYSQLACHKYFSRRPGKVIEMGCTSFDQITGKVESGQADFGLLPIENTSSGSINEVFDLLQHAQVSIVGEVTHSVEHCLLAMPGTELSHINKVFAHPQPFAQCSRFIQGLGDIQHETCDSTYHALKSAVETPNSAAIGSAQAGKNVGLEVVKSGLANQSENHSRFIVVARKPLQVSKEIPTKTSLIMATKQQAGSLAD
;
A
#
# COMPACT_ATOMS: atom_id res chain seq x y z
N GLU A 1 16.55 15.93 23.24
CA GLU A 1 16.82 15.75 24.68
C GLU A 1 16.05 16.75 25.54
N LYS A 2 16.10 18.07 25.28
CA LYS A 2 15.39 19.10 26.08
C LYS A 2 13.87 18.85 26.15
N LEU A 3 13.23 18.49 25.03
CA LEU A 3 11.78 18.23 24.99
C LEU A 3 11.39 16.97 25.77
N ILE A 4 12.21 15.93 25.73
CA ILE A 4 12.00 14.71 26.51
C ILE A 4 12.13 15.02 28.01
N SER A 5 13.15 15.79 28.40
CA SER A 5 13.35 16.22 29.78
C SER A 5 12.19 17.07 30.29
N TYR A 6 11.72 18.01 29.50
CA TYR A 6 10.57 18.84 29.85
C TYR A 6 9.28 18.04 29.97
N GLY A 7 9.00 17.15 29.01
CA GLY A 7 7.80 16.32 29.08
C GLY A 7 7.81 15.35 30.26
N LYS A 8 8.96 14.78 30.62
CA LYS A 8 9.10 13.98 31.86
C LYS A 8 8.76 14.78 33.11
N SER A 9 9.13 16.08 33.16
CA SER A 9 8.76 16.94 34.29
C SER A 9 7.25 17.19 34.41
N LEU A 10 6.51 16.97 33.31
CA LEU A 10 5.04 17.04 33.25
C LEU A 10 4.36 15.67 33.43
N GLY A 11 5.11 14.63 33.80
CA GLY A 11 4.59 13.27 34.02
C GLY A 11 4.34 12.45 32.74
N LEU A 12 4.85 12.92 31.58
CA LEU A 12 4.71 12.20 30.31
C LEU A 12 5.82 11.15 30.14
N ASP A 13 5.48 10.02 29.52
CA ASP A 13 6.44 8.97 29.19
C ASP A 13 7.42 9.42 28.08
N ALA A 14 8.71 9.08 28.24
CA ALA A 14 9.75 9.49 27.30
C ALA A 14 9.57 8.91 25.89
N TYR A 15 9.10 7.65 25.80
CA TYR A 15 8.83 6.97 24.53
C TYR A 15 7.67 7.64 23.79
N TYR A 16 6.60 7.97 24.53
CA TYR A 16 5.46 8.71 23.99
C TYR A 16 5.88 10.06 23.41
N ILE A 17 6.66 10.84 24.19
CA ILE A 17 7.13 12.16 23.75
C ILE A 17 7.99 12.02 22.48
N ASN A 18 8.93 11.07 22.47
CA ASN A 18 9.80 10.84 21.33
C ASN A 18 8.98 10.50 20.06
N ASN A 19 8.01 9.61 20.17
CA ASN A 19 7.18 9.22 19.04
C ASN A 19 6.34 10.37 18.48
N VAL A 20 5.74 11.20 19.35
CA VAL A 20 4.97 12.37 18.92
C VAL A 20 5.86 13.35 18.16
N PHE A 21 7.03 13.70 18.73
CA PHE A 21 7.95 14.65 18.07
C PHE A 21 8.57 14.05 16.80
N GLN A 22 8.90 12.77 16.79
CA GLN A 22 9.40 12.11 15.60
C GLN A 22 8.37 12.18 14.46
N THR A 23 7.12 11.91 14.75
CA THR A 23 6.02 12.02 13.77
C THR A 23 5.87 13.44 13.24
N ILE A 24 5.95 14.46 14.11
CA ILE A 24 5.88 15.87 13.70
C ILE A 24 7.06 16.25 12.80
N LEU A 25 8.28 15.82 13.18
CA LEU A 25 9.49 16.09 12.40
C LEU A 25 9.45 15.40 11.03
N GLU A 26 9.06 14.15 10.97
CA GLU A 26 8.90 13.41 9.71
C GLU A 26 7.88 14.10 8.80
N ASP A 27 6.75 14.54 9.36
CA ASP A 27 5.72 15.27 8.62
C ASP A 27 6.27 16.61 8.08
N SER A 28 7.00 17.36 8.90
CA SER A 28 7.60 18.63 8.50
C SER A 28 8.62 18.44 7.37
N VAL A 29 9.50 17.45 7.47
CA VAL A 29 10.48 17.12 6.43
C VAL A 29 9.80 16.75 5.12
N LEU A 30 8.77 15.92 5.16
CA LEU A 30 8.02 15.53 3.97
C LEU A 30 7.31 16.72 3.31
N ASN A 31 6.76 17.64 4.09
CA ASN A 31 6.14 18.86 3.57
C ASN A 31 7.19 19.80 2.91
N GLN A 32 8.36 19.95 3.51
CA GLN A 32 9.47 20.71 2.92
C GLN A 32 9.96 20.10 1.61
N GLN A 33 10.14 18.77 1.59
CA GLN A 33 10.52 18.03 0.37
C GLN A 33 9.47 18.17 -0.73
N ALA A 34 8.18 18.09 -0.40
CA ALA A 34 7.10 18.30 -1.35
C ALA A 34 7.12 19.72 -1.95
N MET A 35 7.43 20.73 -1.12
CA MET A 35 7.54 22.11 -1.58
C MET A 35 8.73 22.33 -2.52
N LEU A 36 9.89 21.76 -2.19
CA LEU A 36 11.09 21.81 -3.06
C LEU A 36 10.82 21.12 -4.40
N GLN A 37 10.20 19.95 -4.38
CA GLN A 37 9.83 19.20 -5.59
C GLN A 37 8.83 19.97 -6.46
N LYS A 38 7.87 20.66 -5.84
CA LYS A 38 6.90 21.51 -6.54
C LYS A 38 7.58 22.60 -7.36
N ASN A 39 8.57 23.27 -6.78
CA ASN A 39 9.26 24.36 -7.45
C ASN A 39 10.10 23.88 -8.67
N LEU A 40 10.64 22.67 -8.60
CA LEU A 40 11.45 22.09 -9.68
C LEU A 40 10.62 21.47 -10.80
N ASN A 41 9.38 21.05 -10.50
CA ASN A 41 8.52 20.34 -11.44
C ASN A 41 7.13 20.98 -11.54
N PRO A 42 7.03 22.25 -11.98
CA PRO A 42 5.74 22.95 -12.03
C PRO A 42 4.74 22.28 -12.97
N GLU A 43 5.21 21.64 -14.04
CA GLU A 43 4.36 20.91 -15.00
C GLU A 43 3.77 19.59 -14.41
N ALA A 44 4.43 19.01 -13.42
CA ALA A 44 3.94 17.82 -12.73
C ALA A 44 2.93 18.14 -11.62
N MET A 45 2.64 19.43 -11.40
CA MET A 45 1.72 19.95 -10.38
C MET A 45 0.38 20.34 -11.00
N SER A 46 -0.26 19.38 -11.62
CA SER A 46 -1.65 19.52 -12.09
C SER A 46 -2.62 19.70 -10.91
N GLU A 47 -3.72 20.43 -11.11
CA GLU A 47 -4.84 20.45 -10.17
C GLU A 47 -5.52 19.07 -10.02
N THR A 48 -5.20 18.17 -10.93
CA THR A 48 -5.77 16.82 -10.97
C THR A 48 -4.68 15.81 -11.35
N HIS A 49 -4.56 14.74 -10.58
CA HIS A 49 -3.66 13.62 -10.81
C HIS A 49 -4.44 12.36 -11.14
N ARG A 50 -4.31 11.85 -12.37
CA ARG A 50 -4.87 10.55 -12.76
C ARG A 50 -3.88 9.46 -12.36
N VAL A 51 -4.29 8.58 -11.47
CA VAL A 51 -3.41 7.56 -10.89
C VAL A 51 -3.95 6.17 -11.15
N ALA A 52 -3.18 5.36 -11.88
CA ALA A 52 -3.48 3.96 -12.14
C ALA A 52 -2.86 3.07 -11.05
N TYR A 53 -3.61 2.09 -10.53
CA TYR A 53 -3.14 1.14 -9.54
C TYR A 53 -3.86 -0.21 -9.68
N LEU A 54 -3.28 -1.28 -9.12
CA LEU A 54 -3.85 -2.62 -9.17
C LEU A 54 -5.04 -2.78 -8.23
N GLY A 55 -6.11 -3.37 -8.74
CA GLY A 55 -7.33 -3.66 -7.99
C GLY A 55 -8.33 -2.52 -7.97
N GLY A 56 -9.35 -2.66 -7.16
CA GLY A 56 -10.47 -1.73 -7.03
C GLY A 56 -10.46 -0.96 -5.71
N GLN A 57 -11.65 -0.44 -5.39
CA GLN A 57 -11.88 0.31 -4.16
C GLN A 57 -11.59 -0.56 -2.92
N GLY A 58 -10.83 -0.01 -1.97
CA GLY A 58 -10.43 -0.69 -0.74
C GLY A 58 -9.20 -1.59 -0.88
N SER A 59 -8.60 -1.72 -2.07
CA SER A 59 -7.33 -2.43 -2.22
C SER A 59 -6.19 -1.73 -1.49
N TYR A 60 -5.16 -2.48 -1.07
CA TYR A 60 -3.98 -1.89 -0.44
C TYR A 60 -3.23 -0.94 -1.38
N SER A 61 -3.31 -1.17 -2.70
CA SER A 61 -2.78 -0.24 -3.70
C SER A 61 -3.53 1.09 -3.69
N GLN A 62 -4.85 1.09 -3.54
CA GLN A 62 -5.62 2.32 -3.36
C GLN A 62 -5.22 3.06 -2.07
N LEU A 63 -5.11 2.34 -0.95
CA LEU A 63 -4.71 2.93 0.32
C LEU A 63 -3.30 3.54 0.26
N ALA A 64 -2.37 2.86 -0.42
CA ALA A 64 -1.04 3.38 -0.68
C ALA A 64 -1.06 4.62 -1.60
N CYS A 65 -1.93 4.62 -2.62
CA CYS A 65 -2.19 5.79 -3.47
C CYS A 65 -2.65 6.99 -2.64
N HIS A 66 -3.67 6.82 -1.80
CA HIS A 66 -4.15 7.86 -0.90
C HIS A 66 -3.04 8.38 0.02
N LYS A 67 -2.26 7.47 0.61
CA LYS A 67 -1.13 7.86 1.47
C LYS A 67 -0.09 8.70 0.72
N TYR A 68 0.28 8.31 -0.50
CA TYR A 68 1.28 9.02 -1.29
C TYR A 68 0.82 10.41 -1.73
N PHE A 69 -0.45 10.52 -2.15
CA PHE A 69 -1.01 11.77 -2.67
C PHE A 69 -1.65 12.66 -1.60
N SER A 70 -1.84 12.19 -0.36
CA SER A 70 -2.49 12.94 0.72
C SER A 70 -1.86 14.31 1.03
N ARG A 71 -0.55 14.45 0.74
CA ARG A 71 0.22 15.69 0.99
C ARG A 71 0.53 16.47 -0.30
N ARG A 72 0.01 16.01 -1.43
CA ARG A 72 0.21 16.68 -2.71
C ARG A 72 -1.01 17.53 -3.03
N PRO A 73 -0.82 18.75 -3.54
CA PRO A 73 -1.94 19.55 -4.00
C PRO A 73 -2.60 18.88 -5.20
N GLY A 74 -3.89 19.07 -5.34
CA GLY A 74 -4.67 18.55 -6.46
C GLY A 74 -5.60 17.39 -6.08
N LYS A 75 -6.56 17.15 -6.95
CA LYS A 75 -7.53 16.07 -6.82
C LYS A 75 -6.99 14.79 -7.46
N VAL A 76 -7.09 13.66 -6.78
CA VAL A 76 -6.75 12.36 -7.36
C VAL A 76 -7.95 11.79 -8.09
N ILE A 77 -7.76 11.44 -9.37
CA ILE A 77 -8.69 10.61 -10.14
C ILE A 77 -8.11 9.19 -10.16
N GLU A 78 -8.78 8.30 -9.51
CA GLU A 78 -8.38 6.92 -9.31
C GLU A 78 -8.76 6.04 -10.48
N MET A 79 -7.82 5.21 -10.94
CA MET A 79 -7.99 4.30 -12.06
C MET A 79 -7.57 2.89 -11.64
N GLY A 80 -8.54 2.09 -11.17
CA GLY A 80 -8.31 0.67 -10.87
C GLY A 80 -7.98 -0.12 -12.15
N CYS A 81 -6.97 -0.97 -12.06
CA CYS A 81 -6.50 -1.85 -13.13
C CYS A 81 -6.53 -3.30 -12.70
N THR A 82 -6.61 -4.22 -13.65
CA THR A 82 -6.64 -5.67 -13.41
C THR A 82 -5.27 -6.33 -13.56
N SER A 83 -4.29 -5.65 -14.15
CA SER A 83 -2.91 -6.13 -14.32
C SER A 83 -1.90 -4.99 -14.21
N PHE A 84 -0.62 -5.34 -14.00
CA PHE A 84 0.46 -4.37 -13.94
C PHE A 84 0.74 -3.75 -15.32
N ASP A 85 0.59 -4.51 -16.41
CA ASP A 85 0.71 -4.01 -17.78
C ASP A 85 -0.31 -2.91 -18.10
N GLN A 86 -1.54 -3.03 -17.57
CA GLN A 86 -2.53 -1.97 -17.74
C GLN A 86 -2.11 -0.67 -17.05
N ILE A 87 -1.42 -0.77 -15.91
CA ILE A 87 -0.94 0.40 -15.17
C ILE A 87 0.12 1.13 -16.00
N THR A 88 1.17 0.42 -16.44
CA THR A 88 2.25 1.02 -17.24
C THR A 88 1.74 1.51 -18.58
N GLY A 89 0.90 0.75 -19.28
CA GLY A 89 0.30 1.16 -20.55
C GLY A 89 -0.55 2.42 -20.45
N LYS A 90 -1.30 2.61 -19.34
CA LYS A 90 -2.03 3.87 -19.10
C LYS A 90 -1.09 5.06 -18.87
N VAL A 91 0.04 4.84 -18.19
CA VAL A 91 1.04 5.90 -17.97
C VAL A 91 1.75 6.23 -19.27
N GLU A 92 2.21 5.26 -20.03
CA GLU A 92 2.88 5.44 -21.33
C GLU A 92 2.01 6.15 -22.35
N SER A 93 0.74 5.77 -22.44
CA SER A 93 -0.23 6.41 -23.34
C SER A 93 -0.69 7.80 -22.88
N GLY A 94 -0.36 8.21 -21.63
CA GLY A 94 -0.81 9.47 -21.05
C GLY A 94 -2.28 9.47 -20.61
N GLN A 95 -2.92 8.31 -20.51
CA GLN A 95 -4.24 8.17 -19.89
C GLN A 95 -4.17 8.37 -18.37
N ALA A 96 -3.08 7.92 -17.75
CA ALA A 96 -2.73 8.20 -16.36
C ALA A 96 -1.47 9.06 -16.28
N ASP A 97 -1.40 9.93 -15.28
CA ASP A 97 -0.23 10.77 -15.01
C ASP A 97 0.79 9.99 -14.18
N PHE A 98 0.29 9.12 -13.31
CA PHE A 98 1.09 8.26 -12.44
C PHE A 98 0.56 6.83 -12.44
N GLY A 99 1.47 5.88 -12.20
CA GLY A 99 1.16 4.49 -11.91
C GLY A 99 1.72 4.09 -10.55
N LEU A 100 0.98 3.29 -9.78
CA LEU A 100 1.42 2.74 -8.51
C LEU A 100 1.60 1.22 -8.65
N LEU A 101 2.84 0.75 -8.48
CA LEU A 101 3.23 -0.64 -8.65
C LEU A 101 3.83 -1.19 -7.35
N PRO A 102 3.31 -2.29 -6.79
CA PRO A 102 3.93 -2.95 -5.64
C PRO A 102 5.20 -3.67 -6.11
N ILE A 103 6.32 -3.46 -5.43
CA ILE A 103 7.60 -4.11 -5.77
C ILE A 103 8.04 -5.15 -4.75
N GLU A 104 7.56 -5.03 -3.53
CA GLU A 104 7.99 -5.87 -2.42
C GLU A 104 6.92 -5.93 -1.33
N ASN A 105 6.82 -7.08 -0.69
CA ASN A 105 6.05 -7.25 0.53
C ASN A 105 6.87 -8.06 1.53
N THR A 106 6.86 -7.68 2.81
CA THR A 106 7.68 -8.33 3.85
C THR A 106 7.31 -9.79 4.08
N SER A 107 6.08 -10.20 3.77
CA SER A 107 5.61 -11.58 3.91
C SER A 107 5.85 -12.45 2.67
N SER A 108 5.69 -11.88 1.47
CA SER A 108 5.75 -12.63 0.20
C SER A 108 7.02 -12.34 -0.63
N GLY A 109 7.85 -11.39 -0.20
CA GLY A 109 9.08 -11.03 -0.89
C GLY A 109 8.88 -10.12 -2.10
N SER A 110 9.80 -10.18 -3.04
CA SER A 110 9.82 -9.38 -4.26
C SER A 110 8.72 -9.80 -5.24
N ILE A 111 8.15 -8.84 -5.94
CA ILE A 111 7.14 -9.06 -6.98
C ILE A 111 7.85 -9.05 -8.34
N ASN A 112 8.36 -10.22 -8.72
CA ASN A 112 9.21 -10.39 -9.91
C ASN A 112 8.53 -9.91 -11.19
N GLU A 113 7.23 -10.13 -11.33
CA GLU A 113 6.44 -9.67 -12.48
C GLU A 113 6.59 -8.15 -12.71
N VAL A 114 6.63 -7.36 -11.63
CA VAL A 114 6.83 -5.91 -11.74
C VAL A 114 8.26 -5.56 -12.13
N PHE A 115 9.26 -6.31 -11.63
CA PHE A 115 10.64 -6.10 -12.06
C PHE A 115 10.84 -6.43 -13.54
N ASP A 116 10.25 -7.52 -14.02
CA ASP A 116 10.30 -7.90 -15.44
C ASP A 116 9.61 -6.86 -16.32
N LEU A 117 8.45 -6.37 -15.89
CA LEU A 117 7.72 -5.31 -16.58
C LEU A 117 8.54 -4.03 -16.70
N LEU A 118 9.20 -3.60 -15.63
CA LEU A 118 10.01 -2.38 -15.61
C LEU A 118 11.23 -2.42 -16.55
N GLN A 119 11.71 -3.60 -16.94
CA GLN A 119 12.80 -3.71 -17.91
C GLN A 119 12.39 -3.23 -19.31
N HIS A 120 11.10 -3.28 -19.63
CA HIS A 120 10.57 -3.00 -20.95
C HIS A 120 9.67 -1.76 -21.00
N ALA A 121 9.12 -1.36 -19.85
CA ALA A 121 8.21 -0.22 -19.76
C ALA A 121 8.96 1.11 -19.90
N GLN A 122 8.40 2.03 -20.69
CA GLN A 122 8.94 3.38 -20.89
C GLN A 122 8.41 4.34 -19.82
N VAL A 123 8.71 4.04 -18.58
CA VAL A 123 8.32 4.84 -17.42
C VAL A 123 9.53 5.14 -16.54
N SER A 124 9.43 6.19 -15.75
CA SER A 124 10.45 6.59 -14.78
C SER A 124 9.90 6.44 -13.37
N ILE A 125 10.70 5.89 -12.45
CA ILE A 125 10.36 5.86 -11.02
C ILE A 125 10.50 7.29 -10.48
N VAL A 126 9.42 7.83 -9.92
CA VAL A 126 9.34 9.21 -9.43
C VAL A 126 9.04 9.30 -7.93
N GLY A 127 8.84 8.17 -7.28
CA GLY A 127 8.61 8.12 -5.84
C GLY A 127 8.43 6.70 -5.33
N GLU A 128 8.35 6.60 -4.01
CA GLU A 128 8.03 5.35 -3.32
C GLU A 128 7.10 5.63 -2.13
N VAL A 129 6.33 4.62 -1.76
CA VAL A 129 5.52 4.64 -0.55
C VAL A 129 5.46 3.24 0.05
N THR A 130 5.63 3.17 1.37
CA THR A 130 5.40 1.93 2.13
C THR A 130 4.05 2.03 2.82
N HIS A 131 3.25 0.97 2.71
CA HIS A 131 1.95 0.87 3.36
C HIS A 131 1.88 -0.41 4.20
N SER A 132 1.38 -0.28 5.43
CA SER A 132 1.15 -1.43 6.31
C SER A 132 -0.07 -2.21 5.81
N VAL A 133 0.07 -3.52 5.72
CA VAL A 133 -0.99 -4.45 5.31
C VAL A 133 -1.55 -5.10 6.57
N GLU A 134 -2.67 -4.57 7.05
CA GLU A 134 -3.38 -5.14 8.19
C GLU A 134 -4.63 -5.88 7.70
N HIS A 135 -4.64 -7.19 7.90
CA HIS A 135 -5.80 -8.02 7.58
C HIS A 135 -6.76 -8.08 8.75
N CYS A 136 -8.02 -7.77 8.46
CA CYS A 136 -9.14 -7.83 9.38
C CYS A 136 -10.19 -8.83 8.87
N LEU A 137 -10.85 -9.51 9.80
CA LEU A 137 -12.09 -10.23 9.54
C LEU A 137 -13.24 -9.23 9.59
N LEU A 138 -13.98 -9.15 8.51
CA LEU A 138 -15.02 -8.16 8.26
C LEU A 138 -16.34 -8.86 8.01
N ALA A 139 -17.38 -8.47 8.72
CA ALA A 139 -18.73 -9.03 8.58
C ALA A 139 -19.80 -7.97 8.68
N MET A 140 -21.04 -8.31 8.41
CA MET A 140 -22.19 -7.42 8.60
C MET A 140 -22.28 -6.98 10.07
N PRO A 141 -22.70 -5.73 10.32
CA PRO A 141 -22.88 -5.22 11.69
C PRO A 141 -23.68 -6.16 12.57
N GLY A 142 -23.19 -6.38 13.80
CA GLY A 142 -23.81 -7.27 14.78
C GLY A 142 -23.52 -8.77 14.58
N THR A 143 -22.70 -9.15 13.60
CA THR A 143 -22.29 -10.56 13.43
C THR A 143 -21.19 -10.93 14.42
N GLU A 144 -21.46 -11.88 15.30
CA GLU A 144 -20.47 -12.43 16.23
C GLU A 144 -19.58 -13.48 15.53
N LEU A 145 -18.33 -13.59 15.96
CA LEU A 145 -17.36 -14.54 15.41
C LEU A 145 -17.87 -15.99 15.44
N SER A 146 -18.60 -16.35 16.49
CA SER A 146 -19.23 -17.67 16.70
C SER A 146 -20.31 -18.03 15.68
N HIS A 147 -20.89 -17.04 15.02
CA HIS A 147 -21.95 -17.21 14.04
C HIS A 147 -21.44 -17.26 12.59
N ILE A 148 -20.14 -16.98 12.40
CA ILE A 148 -19.56 -17.03 11.05
C ILE A 148 -19.32 -18.48 10.65
N ASN A 149 -19.91 -18.89 9.55
CA ASN A 149 -19.78 -20.24 8.98
C ASN A 149 -19.04 -20.26 7.64
N LYS A 150 -18.75 -19.08 7.06
CA LYS A 150 -18.08 -18.95 5.77
C LYS A 150 -17.18 -17.72 5.74
N VAL A 151 -15.99 -17.86 5.16
CA VAL A 151 -15.02 -16.78 4.96
C VAL A 151 -14.64 -16.66 3.50
N PHE A 152 -14.73 -15.45 2.96
CA PHE A 152 -14.31 -15.08 1.61
C PHE A 152 -12.98 -14.33 1.66
N ALA A 153 -12.04 -14.65 0.79
CA ALA A 153 -10.83 -13.85 0.60
C ALA A 153 -10.16 -14.14 -0.74
N HIS A 154 -9.31 -13.23 -1.19
CA HIS A 154 -8.33 -13.52 -2.23
C HIS A 154 -7.31 -14.56 -1.72
N PRO A 155 -6.72 -15.42 -2.57
CA PRO A 155 -5.77 -16.46 -2.14
C PRO A 155 -4.62 -15.95 -1.27
N GLN A 156 -4.07 -14.77 -1.56
CA GLN A 156 -2.95 -14.20 -0.82
C GLN A 156 -3.29 -13.86 0.65
N PRO A 157 -4.37 -13.11 0.99
CA PRO A 157 -4.84 -12.95 2.35
C PRO A 157 -5.12 -14.28 3.07
N PHE A 158 -5.69 -15.29 2.39
CA PHE A 158 -5.87 -16.61 3.00
C PHE A 158 -4.55 -17.22 3.43
N ALA A 159 -3.53 -17.21 2.57
CA ALA A 159 -2.20 -17.73 2.89
C ALA A 159 -1.56 -16.96 4.06
N GLN A 160 -1.68 -15.62 4.05
CA GLN A 160 -1.11 -14.75 5.09
C GLN A 160 -1.82 -14.84 6.44
N CYS A 161 -3.08 -15.31 6.47
CA CYS A 161 -3.90 -15.46 7.69
C CYS A 161 -4.17 -16.92 8.05
N SER A 162 -3.41 -17.87 7.50
CA SER A 162 -3.71 -19.31 7.60
C SER A 162 -3.80 -19.84 9.04
N ARG A 163 -2.98 -19.35 9.96
CA ARG A 163 -3.04 -19.73 11.38
C ARG A 163 -4.37 -19.32 12.03
N PHE A 164 -4.82 -18.10 11.76
CA PHE A 164 -6.10 -17.62 12.25
C PHE A 164 -7.25 -18.46 11.68
N ILE A 165 -7.24 -18.69 10.37
CA ILE A 165 -8.26 -19.46 9.67
C ILE A 165 -8.37 -20.88 10.21
N GLN A 166 -7.24 -21.57 10.42
CA GLN A 166 -7.21 -22.91 11.03
C GLN A 166 -7.80 -22.92 12.45
N GLY A 167 -7.65 -21.83 13.20
CA GLY A 167 -8.21 -21.69 14.54
C GLY A 167 -9.74 -21.48 14.57
N LEU A 168 -10.39 -21.21 13.44
CA LEU A 168 -11.85 -21.02 13.36
C LEU A 168 -12.63 -22.36 13.29
N GLY A 169 -11.96 -23.52 13.14
CA GLY A 169 -12.62 -24.83 13.03
C GLY A 169 -13.22 -25.10 11.66
N ASP A 170 -14.37 -25.78 11.63
CA ASP A 170 -15.06 -26.22 10.39
C ASP A 170 -15.83 -25.07 9.72
N ILE A 171 -15.10 -24.02 9.31
CA ILE A 171 -15.66 -22.90 8.55
C ILE A 171 -15.39 -23.12 7.05
N GLN A 172 -16.37 -22.83 6.21
CA GLN A 172 -16.20 -22.89 4.76
C GLN A 172 -15.30 -21.75 4.28
N HIS A 173 -14.39 -22.05 3.35
CA HIS A 173 -13.49 -21.08 2.75
C HIS A 173 -13.78 -20.95 1.25
N GLU A 174 -13.96 -19.74 0.77
CA GLU A 174 -14.16 -19.49 -0.66
C GLU A 174 -13.19 -18.42 -1.15
N THR A 175 -12.44 -18.77 -2.20
CA THR A 175 -11.49 -17.83 -2.83
C THR A 175 -12.20 -16.95 -3.85
N CYS A 176 -11.85 -15.66 -3.83
CA CYS A 176 -12.35 -14.66 -4.75
C CYS A 176 -11.21 -14.04 -5.56
N ASP A 177 -11.50 -13.55 -6.75
CA ASP A 177 -10.52 -12.94 -7.67
C ASP A 177 -9.92 -11.65 -7.13
N SER A 178 -10.62 -10.98 -6.22
CA SER A 178 -10.19 -9.73 -5.60
C SER A 178 -10.75 -9.57 -4.19
N THR A 179 -10.07 -8.73 -3.40
CA THR A 179 -10.57 -8.33 -2.07
C THR A 179 -11.96 -7.68 -2.16
N TYR A 180 -12.20 -6.86 -3.18
CA TYR A 180 -13.50 -6.22 -3.37
C TYR A 180 -14.62 -7.24 -3.62
N HIS A 181 -14.36 -8.26 -4.44
CA HIS A 181 -15.31 -9.35 -4.67
C HIS A 181 -15.58 -10.14 -3.38
N ALA A 182 -14.54 -10.46 -2.60
CA ALA A 182 -14.70 -11.12 -1.31
C ALA A 182 -15.57 -10.32 -0.34
N LEU A 183 -15.37 -9.01 -0.26
CA LEU A 183 -16.17 -8.13 0.58
C LEU A 183 -17.64 -8.06 0.14
N LYS A 184 -17.89 -7.98 -1.16
CA LYS A 184 -19.25 -8.01 -1.70
C LYS A 184 -19.95 -9.33 -1.40
N SER A 185 -19.27 -10.45 -1.59
CA SER A 185 -19.80 -11.77 -1.28
C SER A 185 -20.19 -11.89 0.21
N ALA A 186 -19.40 -11.30 1.11
CA ALA A 186 -19.73 -11.28 2.53
C ALA A 186 -20.95 -10.39 2.86
N VAL A 187 -21.17 -9.30 2.12
CA VAL A 187 -22.40 -8.47 2.27
C VAL A 187 -23.65 -9.25 1.84
N GLU A 188 -23.53 -10.05 0.78
CA GLU A 188 -24.65 -10.77 0.17
C GLU A 188 -24.97 -12.12 0.85
N THR A 189 -24.02 -12.66 1.62
CA THR A 189 -24.15 -14.00 2.24
C THR A 189 -24.36 -13.86 3.76
N PRO A 190 -25.50 -14.31 4.32
CA PRO A 190 -25.70 -14.32 5.76
C PRO A 190 -24.68 -15.18 6.51
N ASN A 191 -24.33 -14.76 7.73
CA ASN A 191 -23.38 -15.48 8.60
C ASN A 191 -22.01 -15.73 7.95
N SER A 192 -21.57 -14.80 7.12
CA SER A 192 -20.26 -14.87 6.47
C SER A 192 -19.39 -13.67 6.81
N ALA A 193 -18.11 -13.81 6.50
CA ALA A 193 -17.13 -12.76 6.66
C ALA A 193 -16.18 -12.71 5.46
N ALA A 194 -15.46 -11.60 5.33
CA ALA A 194 -14.35 -11.48 4.37
C ALA A 194 -13.08 -11.04 5.06
N ILE A 195 -11.92 -11.35 4.45
CA ILE A 195 -10.62 -10.84 4.88
C ILE A 195 -10.24 -9.66 3.98
N GLY A 196 -9.99 -8.51 4.63
CA GLY A 196 -9.62 -7.28 3.95
C GLY A 196 -9.08 -6.23 4.90
N SER A 197 -8.86 -5.01 4.42
CA SER A 197 -8.53 -3.87 5.27
C SER A 197 -9.79 -3.33 5.95
N ALA A 198 -9.64 -2.77 7.16
CA ALA A 198 -10.75 -2.13 7.87
C ALA A 198 -11.44 -1.04 7.02
N GLN A 199 -10.64 -0.25 6.26
CA GLN A 199 -11.17 0.78 5.37
C GLN A 199 -12.00 0.19 4.22
N ALA A 200 -11.55 -0.93 3.64
CA ALA A 200 -12.30 -1.62 2.59
C ALA A 200 -13.65 -2.13 3.09
N GLY A 201 -13.68 -2.71 4.29
CA GLY A 201 -14.92 -3.14 4.95
C GLY A 201 -15.90 -1.98 5.15
N LYS A 202 -15.40 -0.89 5.72
CA LYS A 202 -16.20 0.32 5.96
C LYS A 202 -16.85 0.85 4.68
N ASN A 203 -16.12 0.82 3.55
CA ASN A 203 -16.63 1.31 2.27
C ASN A 203 -17.83 0.51 1.72
N VAL A 204 -17.98 -0.74 2.14
CA VAL A 204 -19.10 -1.62 1.73
C VAL A 204 -20.09 -1.92 2.86
N GLY A 205 -19.94 -1.26 4.01
CA GLY A 205 -20.87 -1.41 5.15
C GLY A 205 -20.58 -2.61 6.06
N LEU A 206 -19.38 -3.21 5.97
CA LEU A 206 -18.92 -4.24 6.89
C LEU A 206 -18.16 -3.62 8.07
N GLU A 207 -18.23 -4.28 9.22
CA GLU A 207 -17.52 -3.92 10.44
C GLU A 207 -16.38 -4.92 10.75
N VAL A 208 -15.39 -4.45 11.49
CA VAL A 208 -14.28 -5.28 11.94
C VAL A 208 -14.74 -6.17 13.10
N VAL A 209 -14.80 -7.47 12.86
CA VAL A 209 -15.02 -8.49 13.90
C VAL A 209 -13.72 -8.81 14.63
N LYS A 210 -12.61 -8.89 13.90
CA LYS A 210 -11.27 -9.13 14.46
C LYS A 210 -10.20 -8.51 13.57
N SER A 211 -9.19 -7.88 14.19
CA SER A 211 -8.00 -7.34 13.53
C SER A 211 -6.76 -8.19 13.81
N GLY A 212 -5.66 -7.89 13.12
CA GLY A 212 -4.37 -8.54 13.36
C GLY A 212 -4.36 -10.03 13.00
N LEU A 213 -4.97 -10.41 11.87
CA LEU A 213 -5.11 -11.81 11.47
C LEU A 213 -3.84 -12.41 10.87
N ALA A 214 -2.90 -11.57 10.43
CA ALA A 214 -1.72 -12.03 9.70
C ALA A 214 -0.82 -12.94 10.56
N ASN A 215 -0.23 -13.95 9.92
CA ASN A 215 0.71 -14.87 10.56
C ASN A 215 1.97 -14.18 11.07
N GLN A 216 2.34 -13.06 10.47
CA GLN A 216 3.47 -12.22 10.84
C GLN A 216 2.97 -10.92 11.44
N SER A 217 3.63 -10.45 12.50
CA SER A 217 3.27 -9.21 13.19
C SER A 217 3.53 -7.96 12.35
N GLU A 218 4.51 -8.03 11.45
CA GLU A 218 4.86 -6.96 10.52
C GLU A 218 4.56 -7.41 9.09
N ASN A 219 3.67 -6.69 8.44
CA ASN A 219 3.34 -6.90 7.03
C ASN A 219 3.25 -5.54 6.35
N HIS A 220 4.26 -5.25 5.54
CA HIS A 220 4.37 -3.99 4.80
C HIS A 220 4.55 -4.28 3.31
N SER A 221 3.85 -3.54 2.49
CA SER A 221 4.08 -3.52 1.04
C SER A 221 4.75 -2.21 0.66
N ARG A 222 5.82 -2.31 -0.12
CA ARG A 222 6.50 -1.19 -0.72
C ARG A 222 6.04 -1.03 -2.17
N PHE A 223 5.62 0.17 -2.49
CA PHE A 223 5.17 0.55 -3.81
C PHE A 223 6.10 1.59 -4.40
N ILE A 224 6.33 1.52 -5.70
CA ILE A 224 6.93 2.60 -6.47
C ILE A 224 5.83 3.37 -7.19
N VAL A 225 6.09 4.67 -7.36
CA VAL A 225 5.28 5.53 -8.21
C VAL A 225 6.05 5.78 -9.48
N VAL A 226 5.41 5.51 -10.60
CA VAL A 226 5.99 5.70 -11.93
C VAL A 226 5.24 6.79 -12.69
N ALA A 227 5.97 7.51 -13.54
CA ALA A 227 5.43 8.50 -14.46
C ALA A 227 6.12 8.36 -15.82
N ARG A 228 5.53 8.92 -16.87
CA ARG A 228 6.10 8.88 -18.23
C ARG A 228 7.44 9.61 -18.33
N LYS A 229 7.60 10.71 -17.58
CA LYS A 229 8.84 11.50 -17.57
C LYS A 229 9.47 11.49 -16.18
N PRO A 230 10.80 11.48 -16.09
CA PRO A 230 11.47 11.62 -14.81
C PRO A 230 11.17 12.99 -14.20
N LEU A 231 11.14 13.06 -12.88
CA LEU A 231 11.07 14.32 -12.16
C LEU A 231 12.49 14.85 -11.91
N GLN A 232 12.65 16.17 -11.95
CA GLN A 232 13.85 16.81 -11.45
C GLN A 232 13.88 16.71 -9.92
N VAL A 233 15.00 16.29 -9.35
CA VAL A 233 15.16 16.11 -7.91
C VAL A 233 16.14 17.14 -7.38
N SER A 234 15.79 17.82 -6.29
CA SER A 234 16.69 18.73 -5.60
C SER A 234 17.86 17.95 -4.99
N LYS A 235 19.07 18.50 -5.10
CA LYS A 235 20.27 17.97 -4.43
C LYS A 235 20.16 18.00 -2.89
N GLU A 236 19.25 18.78 -2.37
CA GLU A 236 18.99 18.94 -0.93
C GLU A 236 18.08 17.85 -0.36
N ILE A 237 17.45 17.06 -1.24
CA ILE A 237 16.56 15.96 -0.84
C ILE A 237 17.33 14.64 -0.92
N PRO A 238 17.34 13.82 0.14
CA PRO A 238 17.88 12.47 0.07
C PRO A 238 17.15 11.66 -1.01
N THR A 239 17.92 11.08 -1.92
CA THR A 239 17.38 10.34 -3.07
C THR A 239 17.90 8.92 -3.12
N LYS A 240 17.15 8.06 -3.78
CA LYS A 240 17.56 6.70 -4.12
C LYS A 240 17.63 6.57 -5.63
N THR A 241 18.61 5.81 -6.11
CA THR A 241 18.69 5.40 -7.51
C THR A 241 18.36 3.92 -7.59
N SER A 242 17.44 3.55 -8.46
CA SER A 242 17.16 2.15 -8.78
C SER A 242 17.90 1.78 -10.05
N LEU A 243 18.65 0.68 -10.00
CA LEU A 243 19.39 0.14 -11.14
C LEU A 243 18.84 -1.25 -11.47
N ILE A 244 18.55 -1.48 -12.73
CA ILE A 244 18.27 -2.82 -13.26
C ILE A 244 19.53 -3.27 -13.97
N MET A 245 20.12 -4.37 -13.51
CA MET A 245 21.38 -4.89 -14.06
C MET A 245 21.19 -6.34 -14.46
N ALA A 246 21.74 -6.70 -15.60
CA ALA A 246 21.94 -8.08 -16.00
C ALA A 246 23.40 -8.45 -15.79
N THR A 247 23.67 -9.46 -14.96
CA THR A 247 25.00 -9.98 -14.73
C THR A 247 25.20 -11.31 -15.43
N LYS A 248 26.44 -11.65 -15.78
CA LYS A 248 26.78 -12.98 -16.25
C LYS A 248 26.56 -13.98 -15.12
N GLN A 249 26.12 -15.21 -15.45
CA GLN A 249 25.98 -16.29 -14.46
C GLN A 249 27.35 -16.86 -14.05
N GLN A 250 28.14 -16.06 -13.38
CA GLN A 250 29.46 -16.44 -12.85
C GLN A 250 29.62 -15.91 -11.43
N ALA A 251 30.28 -16.67 -10.57
CA ALA A 251 30.58 -16.22 -9.21
C ALA A 251 31.41 -14.93 -9.25
N GLY A 252 30.99 -13.89 -8.51
CA GLY A 252 31.68 -12.61 -8.44
C GLY A 252 31.27 -11.56 -9.47
N SER A 253 30.39 -11.89 -10.43
CA SER A 253 30.01 -10.97 -11.52
C SER A 253 29.21 -9.70 -11.09
N LEU A 254 28.89 -9.58 -9.81
CA LEU A 254 28.33 -8.36 -9.22
C LEU A 254 29.40 -7.45 -8.61
N ALA A 255 30.62 -7.97 -8.43
CA ALA A 255 31.76 -7.25 -7.82
C ALA A 255 32.71 -6.66 -8.85
N ASP A 256 32.63 -7.11 -10.10
CA ASP A 256 33.39 -6.61 -11.25
C ASP A 256 32.59 -5.49 -11.97
#